data_14fc3d075e1e45d38087cb626942a158
#
_entry.id   14fc3d075e1e45d38087cb626942a158
#
_cell.length_a   1.000
_cell.length_b   1.000
_cell.length_c   1.000
_cell.angle_alpha   90.00
_cell.angle_beta   90.00
_cell.angle_gamma   90.00
#
_symmetry.space_group_name_H-M   'P 1'
#
loop_
_entity.id
_entity.type
_entity.pdbx_description
1 polymer ?
#
loop_
_entity_poly.entity_id
_entity_poly.type
_entity_poly.pdbx_seq_one_letter_code
_entity_poly.pdbx_strand_id
1 'polypeptide(L)'
;MKKNIICSFIGLDKTGLVEQLAKVINSCGGNWLESSMAQLAGHFAGIVRVNIDSANIDQLQHQLTALKQHGLSVQLDNSELIEAAPAKAAAADVASQLRLNIVGNDRSGIVHEVAQALAGAGINVLNMQTHLSSAPMSGDQLFHSTMDLANAQRYDTDTLERTLEKIAERLSIEIDLDSD
;
A
#
# COMPACT_ATOMS: atom_id res chain seq x y z
N MET A 1 11.07 16.58 22.59
CA MET A 1 11.24 16.88 21.14
C MET A 1 10.22 16.05 20.34
N LYS A 2 9.43 16.68 19.46
CA LYS A 2 8.44 15.94 18.68
C LYS A 2 9.08 15.15 17.56
N LYS A 3 8.62 13.92 17.38
CA LYS A 3 9.04 13.00 16.29
C LYS A 3 7.82 12.51 15.53
N ASN A 4 8.02 12.22 14.26
CA ASN A 4 7.04 11.48 13.45
C ASN A 4 7.42 10.01 13.47
N ILE A 5 6.47 9.16 13.77
CA ILE A 5 6.63 7.70 13.80
C ILE A 5 5.56 7.05 12.94
N ILE A 6 5.85 5.86 12.44
CA ILE A 6 4.87 5.03 11.72
C ILE A 6 4.42 3.89 12.64
N CYS A 7 3.11 3.70 12.72
CA CYS A 7 2.50 2.51 13.30
C CYS A 7 1.89 1.66 12.18
N SER A 8 2.27 0.41 12.07
CA SER A 8 1.57 -0.57 11.25
C SER A 8 0.71 -1.47 12.13
N PHE A 9 -0.45 -1.88 11.65
CA PHE A 9 -1.35 -2.72 12.42
C PHE A 9 -2.11 -3.72 11.55
N ILE A 10 -2.48 -4.85 12.15
CA ILE A 10 -3.36 -5.87 11.57
C ILE A 10 -4.17 -6.56 12.66
N GLY A 11 -5.43 -6.88 12.36
CA GLY A 11 -6.32 -7.64 13.24
C GLY A 11 -7.52 -8.18 12.51
N LEU A 12 -8.32 -9.02 13.17
CA LEU A 12 -9.63 -9.40 12.66
C LEU A 12 -10.54 -8.17 12.62
N ASP A 13 -11.24 -8.00 11.49
CA ASP A 13 -12.13 -6.84 11.31
C ASP A 13 -13.26 -6.84 12.35
N LYS A 14 -13.30 -5.80 13.13
CA LYS A 14 -14.33 -5.56 14.19
C LYS A 14 -14.60 -4.08 14.29
N THR A 15 -15.84 -3.76 14.58
CA THR A 15 -16.25 -2.38 14.90
C THR A 15 -15.43 -1.83 16.07
N GLY A 16 -14.93 -0.61 15.93
CA GLY A 16 -14.22 0.12 16.99
C GLY A 16 -12.70 -0.04 17.01
N LEU A 17 -12.08 -0.76 16.07
CA LEU A 17 -10.61 -0.90 16.04
C LEU A 17 -9.90 0.45 15.85
N VAL A 18 -10.41 1.28 14.95
CA VAL A 18 -9.85 2.62 14.69
C VAL A 18 -10.01 3.50 15.92
N GLU A 19 -11.16 3.44 16.60
CA GLU A 19 -11.41 4.20 17.83
C GLU A 19 -10.42 3.80 18.94
N GLN A 20 -10.21 2.50 19.14
CA GLN A 20 -9.26 2.00 20.14
C GLN A 20 -7.82 2.45 19.84
N LEU A 21 -7.39 2.37 18.58
CA LEU A 21 -6.07 2.83 18.16
C LEU A 21 -5.92 4.34 18.38
N ALA A 22 -6.90 5.13 17.94
CA ALA A 22 -6.90 6.57 18.08
C ALA A 22 -6.90 7.02 19.56
N LYS A 23 -7.65 6.31 20.42
CA LYS A 23 -7.70 6.56 21.85
C LYS A 23 -6.34 6.35 22.51
N VAL A 24 -5.64 5.26 22.17
CA VAL A 24 -4.29 5.00 22.68
C VAL A 24 -3.31 6.08 22.24
N ILE A 25 -3.29 6.43 20.95
CA ILE A 25 -2.43 7.47 20.42
C ILE A 25 -2.69 8.81 21.14
N ASN A 26 -3.93 9.20 21.26
CA ASN A 26 -4.32 10.45 21.91
C ASN A 26 -3.97 10.47 23.41
N SER A 27 -4.17 9.36 24.13
CA SER A 27 -3.85 9.27 25.57
C SER A 27 -2.35 9.41 25.87
N CYS A 28 -1.49 9.09 24.88
CA CYS A 28 -0.04 9.29 24.98
C CYS A 28 0.41 10.68 24.46
N GLY A 29 -0.53 11.56 24.13
CA GLY A 29 -0.21 12.90 23.59
C GLY A 29 0.26 12.86 22.13
N GLY A 30 -0.02 11.77 21.42
CA GLY A 30 0.24 11.64 19.99
C GLY A 30 -0.83 12.34 19.16
N ASN A 31 -0.43 12.90 18.03
CA ASN A 31 -1.32 13.47 17.02
C ASN A 31 -1.31 12.60 15.76
N TRP A 32 -2.48 12.10 15.38
CA TRP A 32 -2.69 11.35 14.15
C TRP A 32 -2.60 12.30 12.95
N LEU A 33 -1.69 12.04 12.01
CA LEU A 33 -1.46 12.92 10.85
C LEU A 33 -2.13 12.39 9.60
N GLU A 34 -1.73 11.20 9.18
CA GLU A 34 -2.23 10.56 7.96
C GLU A 34 -2.25 9.04 8.13
N SER A 35 -3.05 8.35 7.32
CA SER A 35 -3.13 6.89 7.37
C SER A 35 -3.63 6.30 6.06
N SER A 36 -3.27 5.04 5.84
CA SER A 36 -3.85 4.19 4.80
C SER A 36 -4.29 2.88 5.44
N MET A 37 -5.53 2.47 5.20
CA MET A 37 -6.16 1.30 5.82
C MET A 37 -7.02 0.56 4.82
N ALA A 38 -7.08 -0.76 4.95
CA ALA A 38 -7.92 -1.60 4.10
C ALA A 38 -8.48 -2.80 4.88
N GLN A 39 -9.63 -3.26 4.43
CA GLN A 39 -10.22 -4.53 4.85
C GLN A 39 -10.02 -5.56 3.76
N LEU A 40 -9.51 -6.73 4.12
CA LEU A 40 -9.32 -7.84 3.18
C LEU A 40 -9.56 -9.17 3.88
N ALA A 41 -10.43 -10.00 3.33
CA ALA A 41 -10.70 -11.36 3.80
C ALA A 41 -10.99 -11.46 5.32
N GLY A 42 -11.79 -10.52 5.85
CA GLY A 42 -12.14 -10.47 7.28
C GLY A 42 -11.02 -9.94 8.19
N HIS A 43 -9.94 -9.45 7.62
CA HIS A 43 -8.90 -8.74 8.35
C HIS A 43 -8.94 -7.25 8.02
N PHE A 44 -8.58 -6.45 9.00
CA PHE A 44 -8.38 -5.01 8.88
C PHE A 44 -6.91 -4.70 9.14
N ALA A 45 -6.26 -4.01 8.22
CA ALA A 45 -4.83 -3.69 8.32
C ALA A 45 -4.57 -2.27 7.83
N GLY A 46 -3.47 -1.68 8.28
CA GLY A 46 -3.09 -0.36 7.81
C GLY A 46 -1.81 0.17 8.43
N ILE A 47 -1.48 1.38 8.00
CA ILE A 47 -0.39 2.20 8.51
C ILE A 47 -0.92 3.58 8.92
N VAL A 48 -0.36 4.14 9.97
CA VAL A 48 -0.68 5.48 10.45
C VAL A 48 0.59 6.24 10.82
N ARG A 49 0.67 7.48 10.40
CA ARG A 49 1.74 8.40 10.80
C ARG A 49 1.27 9.22 11.98
N VAL A 50 2.08 9.21 13.04
CA VAL A 50 1.77 9.88 14.31
C VAL A 50 2.90 10.85 14.67
N ASN A 51 2.54 12.07 15.05
CA ASN A 51 3.46 13.02 15.64
C ASN A 51 3.35 12.96 17.16
N ILE A 52 4.45 12.68 17.85
CA ILE A 52 4.47 12.48 19.30
C ILE A 52 5.77 13.03 19.92
N ASP A 53 5.73 13.41 21.19
CA ASP A 53 6.95 13.72 21.92
C ASP A 53 7.78 12.45 22.14
N SER A 54 9.09 12.54 21.88
CA SER A 54 10.02 11.41 22.04
C SER A 54 9.99 10.79 23.44
N ALA A 55 9.68 11.57 24.46
CA ALA A 55 9.55 11.06 25.84
C ALA A 55 8.35 10.11 26.04
N ASN A 56 7.36 10.17 25.15
CA ASN A 56 6.12 9.40 25.27
C ASN A 56 6.11 8.15 24.34
N ILE A 57 7.15 7.93 23.54
CA ILE A 57 7.20 6.82 22.57
C ILE A 57 7.14 5.48 23.27
N ASP A 58 7.90 5.28 24.35
CA ASP A 58 7.93 4.02 25.09
C ASP A 58 6.57 3.71 25.73
N GLN A 59 5.91 4.75 26.26
CA GLN A 59 4.55 4.62 26.78
C GLN A 59 3.56 4.23 25.69
N LEU A 60 3.64 4.87 24.52
CA LEU A 60 2.81 4.53 23.37
C LEU A 60 3.03 3.09 22.94
N GLN A 61 4.28 2.66 22.81
CA GLN A 61 4.63 1.29 22.42
C GLN A 61 4.04 0.26 23.39
N HIS A 62 4.15 0.53 24.68
CA HIS A 62 3.57 -0.36 25.71
C HIS A 62 2.05 -0.46 25.58
N GLN A 63 1.35 0.67 25.43
CA GLN A 63 -0.11 0.68 25.30
C GLN A 63 -0.59 0.07 23.98
N LEU A 64 0.12 0.30 22.87
CA LEU A 64 -0.20 -0.33 21.58
C LEU A 64 -0.01 -1.86 21.64
N THR A 65 1.02 -2.34 22.33
CA THR A 65 1.24 -3.78 22.53
C THR A 65 0.09 -4.44 23.29
N ALA A 66 -0.53 -3.73 24.22
CA ALA A 66 -1.69 -4.23 24.96
C ALA A 66 -2.94 -4.42 24.06
N LEU A 67 -3.04 -3.73 22.92
CA LEU A 67 -4.14 -3.90 21.96
C LEU A 67 -4.17 -5.32 21.36
N LYS A 68 -3.07 -6.06 21.43
CA LYS A 68 -3.03 -7.46 21.00
C LYS A 68 -4.06 -8.33 21.77
N GLN A 69 -4.37 -8.00 23.02
CA GLN A 69 -5.41 -8.69 23.81
C GLN A 69 -6.81 -8.45 23.23
N HIS A 70 -7.00 -7.37 22.49
CA HIS A 70 -8.23 -7.02 21.79
C HIS A 70 -8.26 -7.48 20.33
N GLY A 71 -7.22 -8.22 19.91
CA GLY A 71 -7.12 -8.78 18.56
C GLY A 71 -6.47 -7.84 17.53
N LEU A 72 -5.86 -6.73 17.95
CA LEU A 72 -5.14 -5.81 17.10
C LEU A 72 -3.64 -5.89 17.38
N SER A 73 -2.87 -6.41 16.44
CA SER A 73 -1.41 -6.42 16.50
C SER A 73 -0.89 -5.11 15.91
N VAL A 74 -0.14 -4.34 16.69
CA VAL A 74 0.43 -3.06 16.28
C VAL A 74 1.94 -3.10 16.43
N GLN A 75 2.65 -2.59 15.43
CA GLN A 75 4.10 -2.41 15.45
C GLN A 75 4.44 -0.95 15.25
N LEU A 76 5.41 -0.46 16.03
CA LEU A 76 5.99 0.86 15.84
C LEU A 76 7.27 0.74 15.01
N ASP A 77 7.35 1.52 13.96
CA ASP A 77 8.59 1.76 13.27
C ASP A 77 9.18 3.08 13.77
N ASN A 78 10.26 2.94 14.56
CA ASN A 78 11.03 4.06 15.10
C ASN A 78 12.23 4.43 14.21
N SER A 79 12.38 3.77 13.04
CA SER A 79 13.40 4.22 12.09
C SER A 79 13.19 5.71 11.87
N GLU A 80 14.27 6.46 11.94
CA GLU A 80 14.22 7.88 11.62
C GLU A 80 13.56 7.97 10.24
N LEU A 81 12.31 8.43 10.23
CA LEU A 81 11.67 8.74 8.98
C LEU A 81 12.66 9.66 8.28
N ILE A 82 13.26 9.19 7.21
CA ILE A 82 13.83 10.07 6.20
C ILE A 82 12.76 11.15 6.10
N GLU A 83 13.06 12.38 6.51
CA GLU A 83 12.11 13.48 6.46
C GLU A 83 11.40 13.32 5.14
N ALA A 84 10.16 12.81 5.23
CA ALA A 84 9.39 12.52 4.04
C ALA A 84 9.44 13.84 3.28
N ALA A 85 9.98 13.79 2.09
CA ALA A 85 9.94 14.91 1.18
C ALA A 85 8.58 15.55 1.40
N PRO A 86 8.52 16.85 1.70
CA PRO A 86 7.33 17.49 2.26
C PRO A 86 6.13 16.98 1.49
N ALA A 87 4.98 16.79 2.19
CA ALA A 87 3.75 16.23 1.61
C ALA A 87 3.36 16.87 0.25
N LYS A 88 4.03 17.96 -0.10
CA LYS A 88 4.09 18.56 -1.44
C LYS A 88 4.71 17.68 -2.52
N ALA A 89 5.58 16.72 -2.21
CA ALA A 89 6.11 15.80 -3.22
C ALA A 89 5.09 14.71 -3.55
N ALA A 90 4.36 14.18 -2.56
CA ALA A 90 3.24 13.27 -2.81
C ALA A 90 2.04 13.97 -3.45
N ALA A 91 1.86 15.28 -3.21
CA ALA A 91 0.77 16.07 -3.81
C ALA A 91 1.19 16.78 -5.11
N ALA A 92 2.49 16.96 -5.37
CA ALA A 92 2.99 17.58 -6.61
C ALA A 92 3.25 16.54 -7.72
N ASP A 93 3.44 15.27 -7.36
CA ASP A 93 3.52 14.16 -8.30
C ASP A 93 2.15 13.56 -8.68
N VAL A 94 1.05 14.10 -8.17
CA VAL A 94 -0.31 13.74 -8.63
C VAL A 94 -0.53 14.14 -10.12
N ALA A 95 0.32 14.97 -10.68
CA ALA A 95 0.16 15.48 -12.06
C ALA A 95 0.52 14.48 -13.17
N SER A 96 1.01 13.27 -12.85
CA SER A 96 1.20 12.19 -13.83
C SER A 96 1.42 10.85 -13.12
N GLN A 97 0.42 10.36 -12.41
CA GLN A 97 0.42 8.97 -11.91
C GLN A 97 0.11 8.05 -13.09
N LEU A 98 1.01 7.14 -13.36
CA LEU A 98 0.73 6.04 -14.26
C LEU A 98 -0.14 5.02 -13.54
N ARG A 99 -1.19 4.56 -14.18
CA ARG A 99 -2.02 3.47 -13.69
C ARG A 99 -1.88 2.25 -14.58
N LEU A 100 -1.56 1.12 -13.98
CA LEU A 100 -1.43 -0.14 -14.67
C LEU A 100 -2.60 -1.04 -14.30
N ASN A 101 -3.38 -1.44 -15.31
CA ASN A 101 -4.47 -2.39 -15.16
C ASN A 101 -4.09 -3.72 -15.80
N ILE A 102 -4.38 -4.82 -15.13
CA ILE A 102 -4.12 -6.19 -15.59
C ILE A 102 -5.38 -7.01 -15.49
N VAL A 103 -5.72 -7.71 -16.56
CA VAL A 103 -6.83 -8.67 -16.59
C VAL A 103 -6.40 -9.91 -17.35
N GLY A 104 -6.69 -11.09 -16.84
CA GLY A 104 -6.45 -12.35 -17.53
C GLY A 104 -6.77 -13.58 -16.70
N ASN A 105 -6.64 -14.76 -17.28
CA ASN A 105 -6.85 -15.99 -16.55
C ASN A 105 -5.91 -16.10 -15.35
N ASP A 106 -6.45 -16.43 -14.17
CA ASP A 106 -5.66 -16.57 -12.95
C ASP A 106 -4.61 -17.65 -13.11
N ARG A 107 -3.37 -17.28 -12.87
CA ARG A 107 -2.21 -18.18 -12.81
C ARG A 107 -1.12 -17.62 -11.90
N SER A 108 -0.31 -18.53 -11.39
CA SER A 108 0.87 -18.13 -10.62
C SER A 108 1.88 -17.36 -11.50
N GLY A 109 2.49 -16.32 -10.92
CA GLY A 109 3.58 -15.57 -11.55
C GLY A 109 3.19 -14.22 -12.15
N ILE A 110 1.91 -13.91 -12.39
CA ILE A 110 1.48 -12.63 -12.98
C ILE A 110 2.08 -11.45 -12.21
N VAL A 111 1.82 -11.37 -10.91
CA VAL A 111 2.31 -10.27 -10.07
C VAL A 111 3.84 -10.21 -10.05
N HIS A 112 4.50 -11.39 -9.96
CA HIS A 112 5.96 -11.47 -9.91
C HIS A 112 6.61 -10.88 -11.17
N GLU A 113 6.14 -11.29 -12.34
CA GLU A 113 6.73 -10.87 -13.61
C GLU A 113 6.50 -9.38 -13.90
N VAL A 114 5.30 -8.89 -13.63
CA VAL A 114 5.00 -7.46 -13.78
C VAL A 114 5.80 -6.63 -12.78
N ALA A 115 5.84 -7.03 -11.50
CA ALA A 115 6.64 -6.32 -10.50
C ALA A 115 8.14 -6.33 -10.82
N GLN A 116 8.66 -7.43 -11.39
CA GLN A 116 10.05 -7.52 -11.85
C GLN A 116 10.33 -6.54 -12.99
N ALA A 117 9.42 -6.40 -13.95
CA ALA A 117 9.55 -5.45 -15.05
C ALA A 117 9.53 -4.00 -14.54
N LEU A 118 8.60 -3.66 -13.64
CA LEU A 118 8.52 -2.35 -13.02
C LEU A 118 9.78 -2.02 -12.22
N ALA A 119 10.26 -2.96 -11.40
CA ALA A 119 11.48 -2.80 -10.62
C ALA A 119 12.72 -2.64 -11.52
N GLY A 120 12.82 -3.42 -12.60
CA GLY A 120 13.87 -3.31 -13.61
C GLY A 120 13.86 -1.96 -14.34
N ALA A 121 12.70 -1.37 -14.51
CA ALA A 121 12.53 0.00 -14.98
C ALA A 121 12.70 1.05 -13.84
N GLY A 122 12.92 0.63 -12.58
CA GLY A 122 13.04 1.48 -11.39
C GLY A 122 11.75 2.22 -11.02
N ILE A 123 10.62 1.73 -11.47
CA ILE A 123 9.30 2.28 -11.17
C ILE A 123 8.81 1.67 -9.86
N ASN A 124 8.42 2.54 -8.93
CA ASN A 124 7.87 2.11 -7.66
C ASN A 124 6.35 1.96 -7.73
N VAL A 125 5.82 0.88 -7.17
CA VAL A 125 4.38 0.68 -6.99
C VAL A 125 3.95 1.41 -5.71
N LEU A 126 3.05 2.36 -5.82
CA LEU A 126 2.53 3.16 -4.71
C LEU A 126 1.34 2.48 -4.03
N ASN A 127 0.48 1.87 -4.84
CA ASN A 127 -0.70 1.15 -4.40
C ASN A 127 -0.96 -0.02 -5.34
N MET A 128 -1.47 -1.13 -4.80
CA MET A 128 -1.89 -2.27 -5.62
C MET A 128 -3.14 -2.91 -5.02
N GLN A 129 -4.13 -3.12 -5.85
CA GLN A 129 -5.35 -3.85 -5.50
C GLN A 129 -5.52 -5.02 -6.46
N THR A 130 -5.86 -6.18 -5.92
CA THR A 130 -6.11 -7.39 -6.72
C THR A 130 -7.40 -8.06 -6.28
N HIS A 131 -8.11 -8.66 -7.23
CA HIS A 131 -9.27 -9.51 -6.93
C HIS A 131 -9.45 -10.58 -8.01
N LEU A 132 -10.18 -11.62 -7.67
CA LEU A 132 -10.61 -12.64 -8.60
C LEU A 132 -12.08 -12.45 -8.96
N SER A 133 -12.41 -12.74 -10.21
CA SER A 133 -13.79 -12.83 -10.69
C SER A 133 -13.96 -14.09 -11.55
N SER A 134 -15.19 -14.54 -11.74
CA SER A 134 -15.47 -15.64 -12.66
C SER A 134 -15.77 -15.11 -14.05
N ALA A 135 -15.15 -15.68 -15.07
CA ALA A 135 -15.44 -15.35 -16.46
C ALA A 135 -16.90 -15.70 -16.81
N PRO A 136 -17.66 -14.81 -17.43
CA PRO A 136 -19.11 -14.99 -17.64
C PRO A 136 -19.52 -16.22 -18.44
N MET A 137 -18.65 -16.69 -19.35
CA MET A 137 -19.00 -17.78 -20.28
C MET A 137 -18.29 -19.10 -19.96
N SER A 138 -17.02 -19.07 -19.55
CA SER A 138 -16.23 -20.28 -19.27
C SER A 138 -16.27 -20.71 -17.81
N GLY A 139 -16.56 -19.77 -16.89
CA GLY A 139 -16.47 -20.01 -15.45
C GLY A 139 -15.04 -20.02 -14.91
N ASP A 140 -14.05 -19.77 -15.78
CA ASP A 140 -12.65 -19.67 -15.36
C ASP A 140 -12.43 -18.50 -14.40
N GLN A 141 -11.42 -18.61 -13.53
CA GLN A 141 -11.06 -17.52 -12.64
C GLN A 141 -10.26 -16.47 -13.42
N LEU A 142 -10.73 -15.24 -13.39
CA LEU A 142 -10.02 -14.07 -13.92
C LEU A 142 -9.33 -13.35 -12.77
N PHE A 143 -8.05 -13.11 -12.95
CA PHE A 143 -7.26 -12.23 -12.09
C PHE A 143 -7.36 -10.79 -12.59
N HIS A 144 -7.64 -9.87 -11.66
CA HIS A 144 -7.65 -8.44 -11.91
C HIS A 144 -6.65 -7.78 -10.98
N SER A 145 -5.88 -6.84 -11.51
CA SER A 145 -5.02 -5.97 -10.70
C SER A 145 -5.07 -4.54 -11.21
N THR A 146 -5.11 -3.60 -10.28
CA THR A 146 -4.91 -2.18 -10.55
C THR A 146 -3.75 -1.70 -9.69
N MET A 147 -2.76 -1.06 -10.29
CA MET A 147 -1.57 -0.54 -9.64
C MET A 147 -1.43 0.95 -9.93
N ASP A 148 -1.26 1.76 -8.88
CA ASP A 148 -0.83 3.14 -9.02
C ASP A 148 0.71 3.17 -8.92
N LEU A 149 1.34 3.74 -9.94
CA LEU A 149 2.79 3.74 -10.10
C LEU A 149 3.35 5.14 -9.82
N ALA A 150 4.55 5.20 -9.24
CA ALA A 150 5.25 6.46 -9.12
C ALA A 150 5.61 6.99 -10.51
N ASN A 151 5.46 8.31 -10.67
CA ASN A 151 5.78 8.97 -11.93
C ASN A 151 7.21 8.67 -12.38
N ALA A 152 7.30 8.13 -13.56
CA ALA A 152 8.54 7.72 -14.20
C ALA A 152 9.10 8.81 -15.13
N GLN A 153 9.07 10.09 -14.75
CA GLN A 153 9.61 11.20 -15.58
C GLN A 153 11.06 10.99 -16.09
N ARG A 154 11.70 9.91 -15.65
CA ARG A 154 13.06 9.51 -16.04
C ARG A 154 13.11 8.24 -16.90
N TYR A 155 11.94 7.69 -17.29
CA TYR A 155 11.87 6.44 -18.01
C TYR A 155 11.44 6.62 -19.45
N ASP A 156 12.04 5.78 -20.29
CA ASP A 156 11.57 5.52 -21.63
C ASP A 156 10.27 4.69 -21.54
N THR A 157 9.15 5.37 -21.57
CA THR A 157 7.80 4.78 -21.54
C THR A 157 7.66 3.71 -22.63
N ASP A 158 8.23 3.95 -23.80
CA ASP A 158 8.19 3.01 -24.92
C ASP A 158 8.88 1.67 -24.59
N THR A 159 9.99 1.71 -23.83
CA THR A 159 10.68 0.49 -23.40
C THR A 159 9.89 -0.27 -22.34
N LEU A 160 9.23 0.42 -21.42
CA LEU A 160 8.35 -0.20 -20.43
C LEU A 160 7.16 -0.87 -21.13
N GLU A 161 6.45 -0.15 -21.98
CA GLU A 161 5.30 -0.67 -22.74
C GLU A 161 5.66 -1.93 -23.50
N ARG A 162 6.74 -1.92 -24.27
CA ARG A 162 7.23 -3.12 -25.00
C ARG A 162 7.56 -4.28 -24.09
N THR A 163 8.04 -4.02 -22.87
CA THR A 163 8.33 -5.07 -21.89
C THR A 163 7.05 -5.64 -21.34
N LEU A 164 6.08 -4.80 -21.00
CA LEU A 164 4.76 -5.22 -20.54
C LEU A 164 3.98 -5.97 -21.61
N GLU A 165 4.03 -5.54 -22.87
CA GLU A 165 3.43 -6.26 -24.01
C GLU A 165 3.96 -7.68 -24.15
N LYS A 166 5.29 -7.88 -24.04
CA LYS A 166 5.89 -9.24 -24.08
C LYS A 166 5.42 -10.12 -22.91
N ILE A 167 5.23 -9.54 -21.73
CA ILE A 167 4.68 -10.24 -20.57
C ILE A 167 3.22 -10.60 -20.84
N ALA A 168 2.44 -9.64 -21.34
CA ALA A 168 1.05 -9.84 -21.69
C ALA A 168 0.86 -11.00 -22.68
N GLU A 169 1.62 -11.01 -23.79
CA GLU A 169 1.61 -12.10 -24.77
C GLU A 169 1.98 -13.45 -24.15
N ARG A 170 3.08 -13.50 -23.39
CA ARG A 170 3.56 -14.76 -22.78
C ARG A 170 2.61 -15.34 -21.77
N LEU A 171 1.97 -14.50 -20.96
CA LEU A 171 1.03 -14.89 -19.92
C LEU A 171 -0.41 -14.97 -20.41
N SER A 172 -0.68 -14.56 -21.67
CA SER A 172 -2.04 -14.44 -22.23
C SER A 172 -2.96 -13.62 -21.32
N ILE A 173 -2.49 -12.44 -20.93
CA ILE A 173 -3.21 -11.46 -20.11
C ILE A 173 -3.27 -10.13 -20.86
N GLU A 174 -4.21 -9.28 -20.50
CA GLU A 174 -4.29 -7.91 -20.95
C GLU A 174 -3.60 -7.01 -19.93
N ILE A 175 -2.72 -6.14 -20.40
CA ILE A 175 -2.05 -5.11 -19.59
C ILE A 175 -2.31 -3.78 -20.27
N ASP A 176 -2.88 -2.84 -19.54
CA ASP A 176 -3.18 -1.49 -19.98
C ASP A 176 -2.47 -0.48 -19.06
N LEU A 177 -1.73 0.44 -19.67
CA LEU A 177 -0.99 1.49 -18.99
C LEU A 177 -1.60 2.84 -19.33
N ASP A 178 -2.38 3.37 -18.40
CA ASP A 178 -3.00 4.68 -18.51
C ASP A 178 -2.07 5.78 -17.96
N SER A 179 -1.86 6.82 -18.73
CA SER A 179 -1.22 8.07 -18.31
C SER A 179 -2.30 9.15 -18.21
N ASP A 180 -2.65 9.55 -16.99
CA ASP A 180 -3.50 10.72 -16.76
C ASP A 180 -2.79 12.04 -17.06
#